data_a519dba94e81f0f6cdf7cd83422b9430
#
_entry.id   a519dba94e81f0f6cdf7cd83422b9430
#
_cell.length_a   1.000
_cell.length_b   1.000
_cell.length_c   1.000
_cell.angle_alpha   90.00
_cell.angle_beta   90.00
_cell.angle_gamma   90.00
#
_symmetry.space_group_name_H-M   'P 1'
#
loop_
_entity.id
_entity.type
_entity.pdbx_description
1 polymer ?
#
loop_
_entity_poly.entity_id
_entity_poly.type
_entity_poly.pdbx_seq_one_letter_code
_entity_poly.pdbx_strand_id
1 'polypeptide(L)'
;DLDLERDRVYYDFKDGSYVVRLQDKNSIDTNFNLRFNSFGKMKRDTYGERLFNTYRRYMDFLDDLGEEIAKDNGLDFELWLRADDDIDYREYLTLDQDFDANNLPSKVTADFKAYAEKPSLDDLMNGLKKVYEALKVRDIAVSSYSGLVIPNDDKEEDGKAETWKNAISVNDVPEEVIVDGDMKELKKIY
;
A
#
# COMPACT_ATOMS: atom_id res chain seq x y z
N ASP A 1 -24.40 0.93 -21.04
CA ASP A 1 -23.99 -0.14 -21.96
C ASP A 1 -22.47 -0.19 -21.96
N LEU A 2 -21.88 -1.41 -21.91
CA LEU A 2 -20.41 -1.60 -21.98
C LEU A 2 -19.96 -1.56 -23.43
N ASP A 3 -18.87 -0.84 -23.72
CA ASP A 3 -18.17 -0.92 -25.03
C ASP A 3 -16.91 -1.78 -24.84
N LEU A 4 -17.11 -3.10 -24.89
CA LEU A 4 -16.08 -4.06 -24.58
C LEU A 4 -15.14 -4.32 -25.74
N GLU A 5 -13.85 -4.30 -25.49
CA GLU A 5 -12.84 -4.85 -26.36
C GLU A 5 -12.11 -6.04 -25.72
N ARG A 6 -11.62 -6.91 -26.56
CA ARG A 6 -10.82 -8.05 -26.14
C ARG A 6 -9.36 -7.64 -26.12
N ASP A 7 -8.79 -7.54 -24.91
CA ASP A 7 -7.38 -7.23 -24.73
C ASP A 7 -6.52 -8.47 -25.02
N ARG A 8 -6.79 -9.58 -24.33
CA ARG A 8 -5.93 -10.77 -24.39
C ARG A 8 -6.73 -12.08 -24.29
N VAL A 9 -6.25 -13.10 -25.01
CA VAL A 9 -6.70 -14.49 -24.85
C VAL A 9 -5.48 -15.38 -24.64
N TYR A 10 -5.51 -16.22 -23.62
CA TYR A 10 -4.42 -17.16 -23.34
C TYR A 10 -4.95 -18.41 -22.62
N TYR A 11 -4.12 -19.47 -22.64
CA TYR A 11 -4.38 -20.68 -21.87
C TYR A 11 -3.60 -20.64 -20.55
N ASP A 12 -4.31 -20.82 -19.44
CA ASP A 12 -3.73 -20.92 -18.11
C ASP A 12 -3.49 -22.39 -17.78
N PHE A 13 -2.22 -22.80 -17.79
CA PHE A 13 -1.81 -24.20 -17.54
C PHE A 13 -2.00 -24.63 -16.08
N LYS A 14 -2.07 -23.70 -15.13
CA LYS A 14 -2.25 -24.00 -13.71
C LYS A 14 -3.63 -24.56 -13.40
N ASP A 15 -4.66 -24.00 -14.02
CA ASP A 15 -6.04 -24.42 -13.77
C ASP A 15 -6.72 -25.08 -14.99
N GLY A 16 -5.99 -25.23 -16.10
CA GLY A 16 -6.47 -25.85 -17.32
C GLY A 16 -7.62 -25.08 -17.97
N SER A 17 -7.56 -23.75 -17.98
CA SER A 17 -8.63 -22.91 -18.52
C SER A 17 -8.16 -21.97 -19.62
N TYR A 18 -9.06 -21.64 -20.53
CA TYR A 18 -8.91 -20.52 -21.44
C TYR A 18 -9.40 -19.26 -20.77
N VAL A 19 -8.58 -18.21 -20.81
CA VAL A 19 -8.86 -16.91 -20.20
C VAL A 19 -9.03 -15.88 -21.30
N VAL A 20 -10.13 -15.16 -21.26
CA VAL A 20 -10.40 -14.00 -22.12
C VAL A 20 -10.40 -12.77 -21.22
N ARG A 21 -9.45 -11.86 -21.44
CA ARG A 21 -9.43 -10.57 -20.77
C ARG A 21 -10.19 -9.55 -21.61
N LEU A 22 -11.13 -8.89 -20.96
CA LEU A 22 -11.99 -7.86 -21.55
C LEU A 22 -11.75 -6.52 -20.83
N GLN A 23 -11.86 -5.43 -21.57
CA GLN A 23 -11.81 -4.07 -21.03
C GLN A 23 -12.94 -3.25 -21.64
N ASP A 24 -13.55 -2.39 -20.84
CA ASP A 24 -14.48 -1.38 -21.33
C ASP A 24 -13.68 -0.15 -21.77
N LYS A 25 -13.90 0.32 -22.98
CA LYS A 25 -13.23 1.51 -23.54
C LYS A 25 -13.60 2.81 -22.83
N ASN A 26 -14.73 2.83 -22.15
CA ASN A 26 -15.25 4.01 -21.45
C ASN A 26 -14.92 4.01 -19.94
N SER A 27 -14.12 3.02 -19.46
CA SER A 27 -13.79 2.88 -18.05
C SER A 27 -12.34 2.43 -17.90
N ILE A 28 -11.56 3.14 -17.09
CA ILE A 28 -10.15 2.81 -16.83
C ILE A 28 -10.03 1.56 -15.95
N ASP A 29 -11.00 1.32 -15.07
CA ASP A 29 -10.97 0.26 -14.08
C ASP A 29 -11.87 -0.94 -14.45
N THR A 30 -12.74 -0.82 -15.46
CA THR A 30 -13.56 -1.95 -15.92
C THR A 30 -12.74 -2.86 -16.84
N ASN A 31 -11.87 -3.64 -16.26
CA ASN A 31 -11.23 -4.78 -16.90
C ASN A 31 -11.50 -6.05 -16.07
N PHE A 32 -11.77 -7.17 -16.75
CA PHE A 32 -12.16 -8.41 -16.10
C PHE A 32 -11.83 -9.62 -16.96
N ASN A 33 -11.87 -10.80 -16.36
CA ASN A 33 -11.55 -12.05 -17.01
C ASN A 33 -12.77 -12.97 -17.06
N LEU A 34 -12.98 -13.58 -18.24
CA LEU A 34 -13.86 -14.73 -18.40
C LEU A 34 -13.00 -15.98 -18.52
N ARG A 35 -13.25 -17.00 -17.70
CA ARG A 35 -12.53 -18.28 -17.74
C ARG A 35 -13.45 -19.38 -18.24
N PHE A 36 -12.94 -20.18 -19.18
CA PHE A 36 -13.66 -21.29 -19.81
C PHE A 36 -12.85 -22.58 -19.69
N ASN A 37 -13.53 -23.72 -19.51
CA ASN A 37 -12.89 -25.01 -19.62
C ASN A 37 -12.65 -25.40 -21.11
N SER A 38 -12.00 -26.55 -21.34
CA SER A 38 -11.72 -27.08 -22.69
C SER A 38 -12.96 -27.38 -23.52
N PHE A 39 -14.14 -27.46 -22.90
CA PHE A 39 -15.43 -27.66 -23.57
C PHE A 39 -16.20 -26.36 -23.83
N GLY A 40 -15.57 -25.20 -23.59
CA GLY A 40 -16.20 -23.91 -23.78
C GLY A 40 -17.21 -23.49 -22.69
N LYS A 41 -17.31 -24.25 -21.59
CA LYS A 41 -18.19 -23.89 -20.48
C LYS A 41 -17.50 -22.85 -19.59
N MET A 42 -18.18 -21.74 -19.30
CA MET A 42 -17.69 -20.69 -18.40
C MET A 42 -17.53 -21.23 -16.97
N LYS A 43 -16.35 -21.05 -16.40
CA LYS A 43 -15.98 -21.42 -15.02
C LYS A 43 -16.05 -20.24 -14.06
N ARG A 44 -15.63 -19.07 -14.54
CA ARG A 44 -15.52 -17.85 -13.71
C ARG A 44 -15.73 -16.62 -14.56
N ASP A 45 -16.38 -15.63 -13.96
CA ASP A 45 -16.51 -14.26 -14.41
C ASP A 45 -16.08 -13.34 -13.26
N THR A 46 -15.11 -12.45 -13.52
CA THR A 46 -14.62 -11.50 -12.50
C THR A 46 -15.18 -10.09 -12.71
N TYR A 47 -16.21 -9.91 -13.51
CA TYR A 47 -16.84 -8.61 -13.74
C TYR A 47 -17.32 -7.95 -12.44
N GLY A 48 -17.84 -8.72 -11.49
CA GLY A 48 -18.26 -8.24 -10.16
C GLY A 48 -17.11 -7.72 -9.29
N GLU A 49 -15.86 -8.07 -9.63
CA GLU A 49 -14.66 -7.71 -8.87
C GLU A 49 -13.98 -6.43 -9.43
N ARG A 50 -14.55 -5.74 -10.43
CA ARG A 50 -13.89 -4.62 -11.14
C ARG A 50 -13.53 -3.43 -10.23
N LEU A 51 -14.28 -3.16 -9.16
CA LEU A 51 -13.93 -2.12 -8.19
C LEU A 51 -12.57 -2.38 -7.51
N PHE A 52 -12.13 -3.65 -7.46
CA PHE A 52 -10.80 -3.98 -6.97
C PHE A 52 -9.68 -3.41 -7.86
N ASN A 53 -9.94 -3.13 -9.14
CA ASN A 53 -8.97 -2.44 -10.00
C ASN A 53 -8.80 -0.97 -9.60
N THR A 54 -9.91 -0.29 -9.22
CA THR A 54 -9.86 1.07 -8.64
C THR A 54 -9.08 1.05 -7.33
N TYR A 55 -9.31 0.06 -6.46
CA TYR A 55 -8.56 -0.09 -5.21
C TYR A 55 -7.06 -0.28 -5.47
N ARG A 56 -6.65 -1.12 -6.41
CA ARG A 56 -5.24 -1.29 -6.77
C ARG A 56 -4.62 0.02 -7.25
N ARG A 57 -5.30 0.76 -8.12
CA ARG A 57 -4.85 2.07 -8.59
C ARG A 57 -4.76 3.10 -7.45
N TYR A 58 -5.65 2.99 -6.45
CA TYR A 58 -5.54 3.79 -5.23
C TYR A 58 -4.31 3.43 -4.39
N MET A 59 -3.98 2.14 -4.28
CA MET A 59 -2.77 1.71 -3.58
C MET A 59 -1.50 2.20 -4.29
N ASP A 60 -1.44 2.08 -5.62
CA ASP A 60 -0.34 2.63 -6.42
C ASP A 60 -0.20 4.16 -6.22
N PHE A 61 -1.32 4.88 -6.20
CA PHE A 61 -1.35 6.32 -5.91
C PHE A 61 -0.84 6.66 -4.50
N LEU A 62 -1.19 5.87 -3.49
CA LEU A 62 -0.71 6.08 -2.12
C LEU A 62 0.79 5.80 -1.98
N ASP A 63 1.33 4.78 -2.68
CA ASP A 63 2.76 4.50 -2.72
C ASP A 63 3.53 5.68 -3.34
N ASP A 64 3.09 6.19 -4.49
CA ASP A 64 3.68 7.37 -5.15
C ASP A 64 3.61 8.61 -4.24
N LEU A 65 2.49 8.82 -3.54
CA LEU A 65 2.30 9.94 -2.61
C LEU A 65 3.25 9.84 -1.40
N GLY A 66 3.48 8.64 -0.88
CA GLY A 66 4.44 8.39 0.19
C GLY A 66 5.86 8.77 -0.22
N GLU A 67 6.29 8.35 -1.41
CA GLU A 67 7.60 8.71 -1.99
C GLU A 67 7.74 10.23 -2.18
N GLU A 68 6.70 10.90 -2.72
CA GLU A 68 6.67 12.37 -2.89
C GLU A 68 6.85 13.08 -1.55
N ILE A 69 6.07 12.68 -0.52
CA ILE A 69 6.13 13.26 0.81
C ILE A 69 7.52 13.07 1.44
N ALA A 70 8.09 11.88 1.34
CA ALA A 70 9.43 11.62 1.85
C ALA A 70 10.47 12.54 1.20
N LYS A 71 10.41 12.69 -0.10
CA LYS A 71 11.31 13.56 -0.88
C LYS A 71 11.16 15.04 -0.51
N ASP A 72 9.93 15.55 -0.46
CA ASP A 72 9.64 16.95 -0.20
C ASP A 72 10.05 17.39 1.22
N ASN A 73 10.01 16.45 2.18
CA ASN A 73 10.41 16.68 3.57
C ASN A 73 11.86 16.29 3.85
N GLY A 74 12.61 15.83 2.82
CA GLY A 74 14.02 15.43 2.98
C GLY A 74 14.20 14.27 3.95
N LEU A 75 13.24 13.34 3.98
CA LEU A 75 13.36 12.14 4.79
C LEU A 75 14.43 11.23 4.16
N ASP A 76 15.31 10.71 4.99
CA ASP A 76 16.43 9.84 4.61
C ASP A 76 16.07 8.34 4.68
N PHE A 77 14.77 8.03 4.61
CA PHE A 77 14.20 6.69 4.70
C PHE A 77 12.98 6.54 3.79
N GLU A 78 12.57 5.30 3.55
CA GLU A 78 11.41 4.96 2.74
C GLU A 78 10.11 5.18 3.54
N LEU A 79 9.10 5.76 2.90
CA LEU A 79 7.77 6.00 3.46
C LEU A 79 6.72 5.40 2.52
N TRP A 80 5.87 4.55 3.05
CA TRP A 80 4.71 3.99 2.35
C TRP A 80 3.42 4.42 3.03
N LEU A 81 2.46 4.80 2.21
CA LEU A 81 1.08 5.00 2.66
C LEU A 81 0.24 3.85 2.13
N ARG A 82 -0.69 3.36 2.94
CA ARG A 82 -1.63 2.31 2.56
C ARG A 82 -3.03 2.68 3.00
N ALA A 83 -4.03 2.20 2.28
CA ALA A 83 -5.40 2.30 2.76
C ALA A 83 -5.56 1.53 4.08
N ASP A 84 -6.41 2.02 4.94
CA ASP A 84 -6.73 1.37 6.21
C ASP A 84 -7.41 0.01 5.95
N ASP A 85 -6.76 -1.09 6.32
CA ASP A 85 -7.24 -2.45 6.08
C ASP A 85 -8.47 -2.83 6.92
N ASP A 86 -8.77 -2.06 7.98
CA ASP A 86 -9.96 -2.26 8.82
C ASP A 86 -11.25 -1.80 8.14
N ILE A 87 -11.15 -1.06 7.03
CA ILE A 87 -12.29 -0.53 6.28
C ILE A 87 -12.36 -1.17 4.89
N ASP A 88 -13.48 -1.82 4.57
CA ASP A 88 -13.68 -2.38 3.22
C ASP A 88 -13.63 -1.25 2.17
N TYR A 89 -12.75 -1.38 1.19
CA TYR A 89 -12.60 -0.39 0.10
C TYR A 89 -13.93 -0.11 -0.64
N ARG A 90 -14.89 -1.02 -0.61
CA ARG A 90 -16.22 -0.85 -1.18
C ARG A 90 -17.06 0.20 -0.47
N GLU A 91 -16.69 0.59 0.73
CA GLU A 91 -17.41 1.61 1.51
C GLU A 91 -17.01 3.04 1.13
N TYR A 92 -15.79 3.22 0.60
CA TYR A 92 -15.24 4.55 0.32
C TYR A 92 -14.78 4.76 -1.12
N LEU A 93 -14.66 3.71 -1.97
CA LEU A 93 -14.29 3.84 -3.37
C LEU A 93 -15.48 3.65 -4.30
N THR A 94 -15.45 4.40 -5.39
CA THR A 94 -16.34 4.22 -6.54
C THR A 94 -15.53 3.85 -7.78
N LEU A 95 -16.15 3.12 -8.71
CA LEU A 95 -15.48 2.71 -9.95
C LEU A 95 -14.97 3.93 -10.71
N ASP A 96 -13.76 3.85 -11.26
CA ASP A 96 -13.10 4.91 -12.03
C ASP A 96 -12.83 6.21 -11.24
N GLN A 97 -12.83 6.15 -9.91
CA GLN A 97 -12.60 7.32 -9.07
C GLN A 97 -11.22 7.94 -9.31
N ASP A 98 -11.17 9.24 -9.53
CA ASP A 98 -9.92 10.01 -9.50
C ASP A 98 -9.47 10.25 -8.05
N PHE A 99 -8.14 10.35 -7.84
CA PHE A 99 -7.56 10.55 -6.51
C PHE A 99 -6.89 11.91 -6.41
N ASP A 100 -7.09 12.56 -5.26
CA ASP A 100 -6.52 13.86 -4.92
C ASP A 100 -5.75 13.72 -3.59
N ALA A 101 -4.47 14.08 -3.61
CA ALA A 101 -3.59 14.05 -2.42
C ALA A 101 -4.09 14.94 -1.26
N ASN A 102 -4.88 15.98 -1.56
CA ASN A 102 -5.46 16.87 -0.56
C ASN A 102 -6.82 16.38 -0.02
N ASN A 103 -7.37 15.33 -0.61
CA ASN A 103 -8.68 14.81 -0.21
C ASN A 103 -8.75 13.30 -0.45
N LEU A 104 -8.05 12.56 0.40
CA LEU A 104 -8.05 11.10 0.33
C LEU A 104 -9.42 10.52 0.68
N PRO A 105 -9.88 9.46 -0.01
CA PRO A 105 -11.20 8.86 0.23
C PRO A 105 -11.32 8.14 1.59
N SER A 106 -10.19 7.80 2.23
CA SER A 106 -10.15 7.15 3.54
C SER A 106 -8.95 7.63 4.35
N LYS A 107 -8.92 7.29 5.64
CA LYS A 107 -7.67 7.34 6.42
C LYS A 107 -6.66 6.36 5.82
N VAL A 108 -5.40 6.62 6.11
CA VAL A 108 -4.30 5.75 5.68
C VAL A 108 -3.53 5.21 6.88
N THR A 109 -2.82 4.12 6.70
CA THR A 109 -1.71 3.70 7.57
C THR A 109 -0.40 4.23 6.99
N ALA A 110 0.56 4.56 7.84
CA ALA A 110 1.85 5.09 7.42
C ALA A 110 2.99 4.22 7.95
N ASP A 111 3.73 3.60 7.04
CA ASP A 111 4.83 2.70 7.34
C ASP A 111 6.15 3.33 6.88
N PHE A 112 7.20 3.26 7.71
CA PHE A 112 8.54 3.68 7.28
C PHE A 112 9.60 2.59 7.48
N LYS A 113 10.63 2.63 6.63
CA LYS A 113 11.82 1.78 6.76
C LYS A 113 13.08 2.65 6.74
N ALA A 114 13.85 2.57 7.82
CA ALA A 114 15.08 3.32 7.99
C ALA A 114 16.27 2.39 8.29
N TYR A 115 17.48 2.94 8.21
CA TYR A 115 18.71 2.22 8.51
C TYR A 115 19.52 2.97 9.60
N ALA A 116 20.18 2.21 10.49
CA ALA A 116 21.03 2.72 11.53
C ALA A 116 22.22 1.80 11.80
N GLU A 117 23.31 2.30 12.38
CA GLU A 117 24.43 1.43 12.79
C GLU A 117 23.99 0.42 13.86
N LYS A 118 23.22 0.88 14.83
CA LYS A 118 22.66 0.05 15.92
C LYS A 118 21.21 0.48 16.14
N PRO A 119 20.26 -0.18 15.52
CA PRO A 119 18.83 0.14 15.69
C PRO A 119 18.41 0.22 17.14
N SER A 120 17.67 1.25 17.50
CA SER A 120 17.19 1.54 18.84
C SER A 120 15.72 2.02 18.82
N LEU A 121 15.05 1.92 19.98
CA LEU A 121 13.70 2.47 20.11
C LEU A 121 13.67 4.00 19.94
N ASP A 122 14.79 4.69 20.19
CA ASP A 122 14.91 6.12 19.94
C ASP A 122 14.91 6.41 18.42
N ASP A 123 15.56 5.56 17.62
CA ASP A 123 15.53 5.68 16.15
C ASP A 123 14.12 5.46 15.62
N LEU A 124 13.39 4.45 16.14
CA LEU A 124 11.98 4.24 15.79
C LEU A 124 11.12 5.46 16.15
N MET A 125 11.20 5.97 17.38
CA MET A 125 10.43 7.14 17.81
C MET A 125 10.77 8.37 16.96
N ASN A 126 12.04 8.59 16.64
CA ASN A 126 12.46 9.71 15.79
C ASN A 126 11.91 9.58 14.36
N GLY A 127 11.94 8.37 13.80
CA GLY A 127 11.33 8.09 12.49
C GLY A 127 9.82 8.35 12.49
N LEU A 128 9.09 7.81 13.48
CA LEU A 128 7.66 8.03 13.65
C LEU A 128 7.30 9.52 13.74
N LYS A 129 8.07 10.31 14.52
CA LYS A 129 7.86 11.76 14.63
C LYS A 129 8.06 12.50 13.30
N LYS A 130 9.13 12.16 12.55
CA LYS A 130 9.37 12.76 11.23
C LYS A 130 8.23 12.44 10.26
N VAL A 131 7.74 11.19 10.24
CA VAL A 131 6.60 10.79 9.43
C VAL A 131 5.34 11.56 9.83
N TYR A 132 5.02 11.60 11.13
CA TYR A 132 3.88 12.34 11.65
C TYR A 132 3.89 13.81 11.22
N GLU A 133 5.03 14.51 11.41
CA GLU A 133 5.17 15.92 11.05
C GLU A 133 4.99 16.14 9.54
N ALA A 134 5.58 15.26 8.70
CA ALA A 134 5.45 15.34 7.24
C ALA A 134 4.01 15.18 6.77
N LEU A 135 3.28 14.22 7.33
CA LEU A 135 1.88 13.95 6.97
C LEU A 135 0.92 15.03 7.49
N LYS A 136 1.21 15.57 8.69
CA LYS A 136 0.43 16.65 9.29
C LYS A 136 0.48 17.94 8.46
N VAL A 137 1.61 18.28 7.87
CA VAL A 137 1.74 19.44 6.98
C VAL A 137 0.80 19.36 5.78
N ARG A 138 0.52 18.15 5.31
CA ARG A 138 -0.40 17.88 4.19
C ARG A 138 -1.83 17.61 4.62
N ASP A 139 -2.16 17.70 5.91
CA ASP A 139 -3.48 17.40 6.48
C ASP A 139 -3.99 15.98 6.15
N ILE A 140 -3.05 15.01 6.06
CA ILE A 140 -3.39 13.61 5.79
C ILE A 140 -3.81 12.93 7.08
N ALA A 141 -5.03 12.39 7.10
CA ALA A 141 -5.56 11.64 8.24
C ALA A 141 -4.99 10.22 8.27
N VAL A 142 -4.28 9.90 9.36
CA VAL A 142 -3.63 8.60 9.59
C VAL A 142 -4.38 7.83 10.67
N SER A 143 -4.59 6.52 10.48
CA SER A 143 -5.19 5.63 11.48
C SER A 143 -4.15 5.02 12.41
N SER A 144 -2.98 4.64 11.88
CA SER A 144 -1.87 4.10 12.66
C SER A 144 -0.54 4.30 11.94
N TYR A 145 0.55 4.20 12.71
CA TYR A 145 1.91 4.34 12.22
C TYR A 145 2.70 3.07 12.52
N SER A 146 3.55 2.66 11.58
CA SER A 146 4.47 1.53 11.78
C SER A 146 5.89 1.92 11.38
N GLY A 147 6.87 1.26 11.96
CA GLY A 147 8.25 1.56 11.65
C GLY A 147 9.15 0.34 11.74
N LEU A 148 10.14 0.29 10.86
CA LEU A 148 11.18 -0.71 10.79
C LEU A 148 12.53 0.00 10.70
N VAL A 149 13.45 -0.31 11.62
CA VAL A 149 14.83 0.16 11.54
C VAL A 149 15.76 -1.04 11.43
N ILE A 150 16.57 -1.07 10.39
CA ILE A 150 17.46 -2.17 10.02
C ILE A 150 18.93 -1.75 10.24
N PRO A 151 19.81 -2.66 10.70
CA PRO A 151 21.24 -2.37 10.76
C PRO A 151 21.81 -2.04 9.37
N ASN A 152 22.70 -1.04 9.28
CA ASN A 152 23.36 -0.70 8.02
C ASN A 152 24.09 -1.88 7.36
N ASP A 153 24.65 -2.79 8.16
CA ASP A 153 25.36 -3.96 7.69
C ASP A 153 24.43 -5.03 7.05
N ASP A 154 23.13 -4.91 7.30
CA ASP A 154 22.10 -5.81 6.77
C ASP A 154 21.37 -5.21 5.56
N LYS A 155 21.79 -4.02 5.10
CA LYS A 155 21.23 -3.35 3.93
C LYS A 155 21.48 -4.19 2.67
N GLU A 156 20.50 -4.20 1.78
CA GLU A 156 20.60 -4.88 0.49
C GLU A 156 21.75 -4.29 -0.35
N GLU A 157 22.64 -5.16 -0.83
CA GLU A 157 23.72 -4.82 -1.76
C GLU A 157 23.70 -5.77 -2.95
N ASP A 158 23.74 -5.23 -4.17
CA ASP A 158 24.00 -5.95 -5.44
C ASP A 158 23.26 -7.31 -5.58
N GLY A 159 21.95 -7.31 -5.30
CA GLY A 159 21.09 -8.49 -5.47
C GLY A 159 21.17 -9.51 -4.33
N LYS A 160 21.77 -9.18 -3.19
CA LYS A 160 21.61 -9.94 -1.96
C LYS A 160 20.31 -9.51 -1.28
N ALA A 161 19.57 -10.49 -0.79
CA ALA A 161 18.37 -10.20 -0.01
C ALA A 161 18.75 -9.47 1.29
N GLU A 162 18.01 -8.41 1.58
CA GLU A 162 18.07 -7.72 2.86
C GLU A 162 17.77 -8.69 4.01
N THR A 163 18.54 -8.64 5.09
CA THR A 163 18.30 -9.45 6.27
C THR A 163 17.74 -8.56 7.38
N TRP A 164 16.80 -9.09 8.16
CA TRP A 164 16.20 -8.36 9.28
C TRP A 164 16.78 -8.80 10.63
N LYS A 165 17.97 -9.37 10.60
CA LYS A 165 18.69 -9.76 11.81
C LYS A 165 19.06 -8.52 12.61
N ASN A 166 18.65 -8.46 13.88
CA ASN A 166 18.82 -7.31 14.77
C ASN A 166 18.08 -6.03 14.32
N ALA A 167 17.18 -6.14 13.36
CA ALA A 167 16.21 -5.08 13.07
C ALA A 167 15.24 -4.93 14.24
N ILE A 168 14.72 -3.74 14.40
CA ILE A 168 13.64 -3.46 15.36
C ILE A 168 12.44 -2.90 14.62
N SER A 169 11.24 -3.28 15.03
CA SER A 169 10.01 -2.82 14.40
C SER A 169 8.91 -2.59 15.43
N VAL A 170 8.02 -1.67 15.12
CA VAL A 170 6.75 -1.48 15.81
C VAL A 170 5.64 -1.39 14.79
N ASN A 171 4.47 -1.89 15.14
CA ASN A 171 3.28 -1.82 14.29
C ASN A 171 2.15 -1.13 15.05
N ASP A 172 1.24 -0.52 14.31
CA ASP A 172 -0.02 0.04 14.82
C ASP A 172 0.16 1.02 16.00
N VAL A 173 1.18 1.88 15.89
CA VAL A 173 1.45 2.91 16.91
C VAL A 173 0.41 4.03 16.78
N PRO A 174 -0.35 4.33 17.85
CA PRO A 174 -1.31 5.42 17.84
C PRO A 174 -0.62 6.80 17.78
N GLU A 175 -1.31 7.77 17.19
CA GLU A 175 -0.78 9.15 17.05
C GLU A 175 -0.39 9.76 18.39
N GLU A 176 -1.16 9.57 19.44
CA GLU A 176 -0.90 10.12 20.79
C GLU A 176 0.45 9.67 21.38
N VAL A 177 0.86 8.43 21.12
CA VAL A 177 2.17 7.91 21.55
C VAL A 177 3.31 8.67 20.91
N ILE A 178 3.13 9.06 19.64
CA ILE A 178 4.13 9.80 18.86
C ILE A 178 4.19 11.27 19.31
N VAL A 179 3.02 11.90 19.43
CA VAL A 179 2.89 13.32 19.83
C VAL A 179 3.46 13.55 21.21
N ASP A 180 3.13 12.67 22.17
CA ASP A 180 3.62 12.75 23.55
C ASP A 180 5.08 12.27 23.69
N GLY A 181 5.59 11.54 22.71
CA GLY A 181 6.92 10.91 22.75
C GLY A 181 7.00 9.84 23.84
N ASP A 182 5.90 9.11 24.09
CA ASP A 182 5.81 8.17 25.20
C ASP A 182 6.60 6.87 24.92
N MET A 183 7.88 6.91 25.28
CA MET A 183 8.79 5.77 25.17
C MET A 183 8.38 4.56 26.04
N LYS A 184 7.55 4.75 27.07
CA LYS A 184 7.08 3.63 27.90
C LYS A 184 5.97 2.89 27.18
N GLU A 185 5.07 3.62 26.55
CA GLU A 185 4.01 3.02 25.75
C GLU A 185 4.58 2.37 24.50
N LEU A 186 5.51 3.04 23.78
CA LEU A 186 6.20 2.45 22.64
C LEU A 186 6.87 1.11 22.97
N LYS A 187 7.49 1.00 24.18
CA LYS A 187 8.08 -0.26 24.66
C LYS A 187 7.09 -1.38 24.92
N LYS A 188 5.82 -1.10 25.15
CA LYS A 188 4.80 -2.13 25.33
C LYS A 188 4.27 -2.62 23.97
N ILE A 189 4.28 -1.75 22.98
CA ILE A 189 3.88 -2.08 21.61
C ILE A 189 4.99 -2.89 20.90
N TYR A 190 6.26 -2.55 21.17
CA TYR A 190 7.44 -3.30 20.71
C TYR A 190 7.54 -4.69 21.33
#